data_b1213c8f9fd35dbbb36610ae40731db9
#
_entry.id   b1213c8f9fd35dbbb36610ae40731db9
#
_cell.length_a   1.000
_cell.length_b   1.000
_cell.length_c   1.000
_cell.angle_alpha   90.00
_cell.angle_beta   90.00
_cell.angle_gamma   90.00
#
_symmetry.space_group_name_H-M   'P 1'
#
loop_
_entity.id
_entity.type
_entity.pdbx_description
1 polymer ?
#
loop_
_entity_poly.entity_id
_entity_poly.type
_entity_poly.pdbx_seq_one_letter_code
_entity_poly.pdbx_strand_id
1 'polypeptide(L)'
;MSKSAFPHWIYDGSAIADPLGYGQDAVDFIQALKHPASMAPKGRFQLYDFQERMTRRIYGPRSANGSRIVRTVFLMLPRGNRKTSIAAAWALLHTIGPEARPAGQAIFAASDREQAGIGFKEAANIVREDHRIVAATRIYDAHNSAKKIICRSNKAELLAVSSDGAAQHGKTPSFVLVDEIHAWKGRDLWEALKSGMAKVPDTLMIIATTAGRGQENIGFEIYDYARKVATGEIEDPSFLPIIFEAEPGDDWRDEDAWHKINPGLAHGFPDLGGLQTMAREAEHRPAERFAFQQFHLNMWQAASRDPLFDMSVYDAGHDPRFDLVELEGLPCWLGVDLSRSGDLTAIVAAFRHDDGRISVHPWFFLPSEGLEDKAKVEQVPYTRWRDEKLLNVIDGPVIEPDVIADKIINICGTFTVREVVFDPSLAGPLMSKLIDHGITVLQVPQTAKHMHGPICDLERIVNGRRIRHGAHPILRNHFESVVVKRATSASELTTMHKGTRHSNHIDGAVASALAVFRAVANDNKRSIYDLDDEDFDRLFEEAA
;
A
#
# COMPACT_ATOMS: atom_id res chain seq x y z
N MET A 1 22.82 3.39 12.37
CA MET A 1 22.08 4.37 11.54
C MET A 1 21.71 3.68 10.24
N SER A 2 20.44 3.58 9.89
CA SER A 2 20.00 3.06 8.60
C SER A 2 20.60 3.94 7.50
N LYS A 3 21.21 3.33 6.46
CA LYS A 3 21.69 4.09 5.31
C LYS A 3 20.47 4.63 4.56
N SER A 4 20.54 5.89 4.12
CA SER A 4 19.47 6.53 3.34
C SER A 4 19.40 5.93 1.93
N ALA A 5 18.19 5.70 1.43
CA ALA A 5 17.95 5.27 0.05
C ALA A 5 17.98 6.44 -0.96
N PHE A 6 18.10 7.67 -0.48
CA PHE A 6 18.08 8.88 -1.30
C PHE A 6 19.25 8.90 -2.30
N PRO A 7 19.03 9.28 -3.58
CA PRO A 7 20.05 9.23 -4.61
C PRO A 7 21.01 10.44 -4.53
N HIS A 8 21.83 10.51 -3.47
CA HIS A 8 22.77 11.62 -3.22
C HIS A 8 23.69 11.92 -4.41
N TRP A 9 24.03 10.89 -5.21
CA TRP A 9 24.86 11.01 -6.38
C TRP A 9 24.29 11.94 -7.47
N ILE A 10 23.00 12.29 -7.39
CA ILE A 10 22.41 13.30 -8.29
C ILE A 10 22.92 14.70 -7.97
N TYR A 11 23.27 14.99 -6.71
CA TYR A 11 23.62 16.34 -6.26
C TYR A 11 25.08 16.48 -5.83
N ASP A 12 25.82 15.40 -5.60
CA ASP A 12 27.16 15.42 -5.03
C ASP A 12 28.29 15.75 -6.03
N GLY A 13 27.94 15.96 -7.29
CA GLY A 13 28.93 16.22 -8.35
C GLY A 13 29.81 15.04 -8.70
N SER A 14 29.55 13.84 -8.17
CA SER A 14 30.33 12.64 -8.46
C SER A 14 30.37 12.33 -9.95
N ALA A 15 31.51 11.84 -10.45
CA ALA A 15 31.65 11.44 -11.83
C ALA A 15 30.77 10.22 -12.15
N ILE A 16 30.06 10.29 -13.27
CA ILE A 16 29.28 9.16 -13.78
C ILE A 16 30.09 8.49 -14.86
N ALA A 17 30.36 7.19 -14.69
CA ALA A 17 31.13 6.43 -15.66
C ALA A 17 30.40 6.35 -17.02
N ASP A 18 31.08 6.78 -18.07
CA ASP A 18 30.59 6.71 -19.46
C ASP A 18 31.76 6.39 -20.41
N PRO A 19 32.39 5.20 -20.26
CA PRO A 19 33.64 4.88 -20.94
C PRO A 19 33.52 4.79 -22.45
N LEU A 20 32.30 4.60 -22.96
CA LEU A 20 32.03 4.43 -24.40
C LEU A 20 31.12 5.52 -24.98
N GLY A 21 30.75 6.55 -24.19
CA GLY A 21 29.97 7.70 -24.64
C GLY A 21 28.45 7.47 -24.76
N TYR A 22 27.93 6.30 -24.38
CA TYR A 22 26.49 6.01 -24.50
C TYR A 22 25.60 6.94 -23.68
N GLY A 23 26.09 7.39 -22.50
CA GLY A 23 25.38 8.35 -21.68
C GLY A 23 25.32 9.72 -22.35
N GLN A 24 26.42 10.16 -22.98
CA GLN A 24 26.44 11.41 -23.74
C GLN A 24 25.53 11.35 -24.97
N ASP A 25 25.60 10.25 -25.74
CA ASP A 25 24.75 10.05 -26.93
C ASP A 25 23.25 10.09 -26.56
N ALA A 26 22.88 9.50 -25.42
CA ALA A 26 21.51 9.53 -24.93
C ALA A 26 21.06 10.96 -24.55
N VAL A 27 21.90 11.73 -23.87
CA VAL A 27 21.65 13.14 -23.53
C VAL A 27 21.50 13.98 -24.78
N ASP A 28 22.44 13.87 -25.74
CA ASP A 28 22.44 14.64 -26.98
C ASP A 28 21.17 14.36 -27.82
N PHE A 29 20.78 13.08 -27.89
CA PHE A 29 19.56 12.69 -28.58
C PHE A 29 18.33 13.35 -27.94
N ILE A 30 18.19 13.26 -26.60
CA ILE A 30 17.02 13.82 -25.90
C ILE A 30 16.96 15.33 -26.05
N GLN A 31 18.10 16.04 -25.91
CA GLN A 31 18.17 17.49 -26.10
C GLN A 31 17.92 17.93 -27.56
N ALA A 32 18.12 17.03 -28.52
CA ALA A 32 17.80 17.29 -29.93
C ALA A 32 16.31 17.13 -30.26
N LEU A 33 15.54 16.44 -29.42
CA LEU A 33 14.08 16.35 -29.54
C LEU A 33 13.43 17.72 -29.35
N LYS A 34 12.19 17.85 -29.81
CA LYS A 34 11.32 18.99 -29.51
C LYS A 34 10.18 18.54 -28.62
N HIS A 35 9.75 19.42 -27.71
CA HIS A 35 8.65 19.13 -26.80
C HIS A 35 7.60 20.24 -26.86
N PRO A 36 6.29 19.94 -27.01
CA PRO A 36 5.24 20.93 -27.21
C PRO A 36 5.12 21.95 -26.07
N ALA A 37 5.41 21.56 -24.84
CA ALA A 37 5.39 22.43 -23.66
C ALA A 37 6.76 23.03 -23.31
N SER A 38 7.76 22.94 -24.21
CA SER A 38 9.10 23.48 -23.94
C SER A 38 9.15 24.99 -24.13
N MET A 39 9.70 25.69 -23.13
CA MET A 39 10.05 27.11 -23.18
C MET A 39 11.48 27.36 -23.70
N ALA A 40 12.23 26.31 -24.00
CA ALA A 40 13.59 26.42 -24.52
C ALA A 40 13.61 26.93 -25.96
N PRO A 41 14.71 27.59 -26.41
CA PRO A 41 14.85 28.07 -27.77
C PRO A 41 14.56 26.96 -28.82
N LYS A 42 13.76 27.30 -29.83
CA LYS A 42 13.33 26.39 -30.92
C LYS A 42 12.49 25.21 -30.42
N GLY A 43 11.88 25.30 -29.22
CA GLY A 43 11.08 24.24 -28.64
C GLY A 43 11.87 22.96 -28.29
N ARG A 44 13.19 23.04 -28.12
CA ARG A 44 14.01 21.87 -27.77
C ARG A 44 13.59 21.27 -26.46
N PHE A 45 13.71 19.96 -26.33
CA PHE A 45 13.48 19.26 -25.07
C PHE A 45 14.47 19.76 -24.02
N GLN A 46 13.95 20.36 -22.95
CA GLN A 46 14.77 20.87 -21.86
C GLN A 46 15.05 19.73 -20.89
N LEU A 47 16.28 19.22 -20.91
CA LEU A 47 16.76 18.24 -19.97
C LEU A 47 17.37 18.98 -18.76
N TYR A 48 16.78 18.82 -17.58
CA TYR A 48 17.24 19.45 -16.35
C TYR A 48 18.38 18.64 -15.71
N ASP A 49 19.20 19.25 -14.88
CA ASP A 49 20.42 18.66 -14.34
C ASP A 49 20.20 17.28 -13.72
N PHE A 50 19.16 17.12 -12.88
CA PHE A 50 18.83 15.84 -12.28
C PHE A 50 18.41 14.80 -13.33
N GLN A 51 17.68 15.20 -14.38
CA GLN A 51 17.27 14.31 -15.47
C GLN A 51 18.46 13.92 -16.35
N GLU A 52 19.37 14.86 -16.60
CA GLU A 52 20.60 14.57 -17.32
C GLU A 52 21.46 13.56 -16.57
N ARG A 53 21.67 13.78 -15.26
CA ARG A 53 22.43 12.86 -14.43
C ARG A 53 21.78 11.47 -14.34
N MET A 54 20.45 11.38 -14.23
CA MET A 54 19.73 10.10 -14.31
C MET A 54 20.00 9.42 -15.66
N THR A 55 19.85 10.15 -16.77
CA THR A 55 20.08 9.62 -18.12
C THR A 55 21.51 9.10 -18.26
N ARG A 56 22.52 9.86 -17.87
CA ARG A 56 23.92 9.43 -17.88
C ARG A 56 24.15 8.18 -17.05
N ARG A 57 23.58 8.09 -15.86
CA ARG A 57 23.73 6.93 -14.96
C ARG A 57 23.06 5.67 -15.48
N ILE A 58 21.98 5.79 -16.25
CA ILE A 58 21.27 4.68 -16.89
C ILE A 58 22.05 4.14 -18.09
N TYR A 59 22.56 5.02 -18.95
CA TYR A 59 23.10 4.66 -20.26
C TYR A 59 24.61 4.56 -20.32
N GLY A 60 25.34 5.36 -19.52
CA GLY A 60 26.80 5.45 -19.54
C GLY A 60 27.53 4.18 -19.07
N PRO A 61 27.15 3.55 -17.95
CA PRO A 61 27.87 2.39 -17.43
C PRO A 61 27.78 1.17 -18.37
N ARG A 62 28.91 0.79 -18.94
CA ARG A 62 29.06 -0.37 -19.85
C ARG A 62 30.24 -1.23 -19.40
N SER A 63 30.14 -2.51 -19.64
CA SER A 63 31.27 -3.44 -19.52
C SER A 63 32.28 -3.27 -20.66
N ALA A 64 33.45 -3.86 -20.54
CA ALA A 64 34.51 -3.72 -21.56
C ALA A 64 34.11 -4.21 -22.96
N ASN A 65 33.15 -5.14 -23.06
CA ASN A 65 32.59 -5.61 -24.33
C ASN A 65 31.41 -4.77 -24.85
N GLY A 66 31.11 -3.63 -24.22
CA GLY A 66 30.03 -2.73 -24.59
C GLY A 66 28.64 -3.13 -24.07
N SER A 67 28.53 -4.26 -23.34
CA SER A 67 27.25 -4.69 -22.79
C SER A 67 26.78 -3.77 -21.66
N ARG A 68 25.48 -3.59 -21.58
CA ARG A 68 24.82 -2.78 -20.54
C ARG A 68 25.04 -3.37 -19.14
N ILE A 69 25.50 -2.55 -18.19
CA ILE A 69 25.56 -2.93 -16.77
C ILE A 69 24.18 -2.75 -16.14
N VAL A 70 23.60 -1.55 -16.24
CA VAL A 70 22.27 -1.26 -15.70
C VAL A 70 21.20 -1.86 -16.60
N ARG A 71 20.44 -2.83 -16.09
CA ARG A 71 19.38 -3.54 -16.82
C ARG A 71 17.98 -3.24 -16.29
N THR A 72 17.87 -2.86 -15.02
CA THR A 72 16.61 -2.46 -14.39
C THR A 72 16.83 -1.15 -13.68
N VAL A 73 15.93 -0.20 -13.88
CA VAL A 73 15.88 1.08 -13.16
C VAL A 73 14.58 1.15 -12.40
N PHE A 74 14.64 1.45 -11.11
CA PHE A 74 13.48 1.79 -10.32
C PHE A 74 13.51 3.28 -10.02
N LEU A 75 12.66 4.04 -10.70
CA LEU A 75 12.54 5.48 -10.55
C LEU A 75 11.27 5.82 -9.75
N MET A 76 11.43 6.18 -8.50
CA MET A 76 10.36 6.69 -7.65
C MET A 76 10.53 8.20 -7.48
N LEU A 77 9.70 8.96 -8.17
CA LEU A 77 9.77 10.42 -8.25
C LEU A 77 8.38 11.02 -8.00
N PRO A 78 8.23 12.03 -7.10
CA PRO A 78 6.93 12.61 -6.78
C PRO A 78 6.18 13.16 -8.00
N ARG A 79 4.88 13.33 -7.87
CA ARG A 79 4.04 13.94 -8.91
C ARG A 79 4.49 15.38 -9.22
N GLY A 80 4.36 15.79 -10.48
CA GLY A 80 4.75 17.12 -10.93
C GLY A 80 6.21 17.25 -11.38
N ASN A 81 7.07 16.25 -11.14
CA ASN A 81 8.50 16.30 -11.53
C ASN A 81 8.78 15.83 -12.97
N ARG A 82 7.81 15.96 -13.88
CA ARG A 82 7.92 15.67 -15.33
C ARG A 82 8.40 14.26 -15.68
N LYS A 83 8.02 13.28 -14.85
CA LYS A 83 8.36 11.86 -15.03
C LYS A 83 7.92 11.33 -16.40
N THR A 84 6.69 11.63 -16.83
CA THR A 84 6.13 11.15 -18.10
C THR A 84 6.89 11.65 -19.32
N SER A 85 7.30 12.93 -19.34
CA SER A 85 8.01 13.49 -20.49
C SER A 85 9.40 12.89 -20.67
N ILE A 86 10.17 12.70 -19.58
CA ILE A 86 11.48 12.05 -19.67
C ILE A 86 11.35 10.56 -20.03
N ALA A 87 10.33 9.88 -19.50
CA ALA A 87 10.03 8.49 -19.82
C ALA A 87 9.70 8.30 -21.31
N ALA A 88 8.91 9.22 -21.88
CA ALA A 88 8.61 9.24 -23.31
C ALA A 88 9.86 9.47 -24.17
N ALA A 89 10.76 10.36 -23.74
CA ALA A 89 12.03 10.60 -24.42
C ALA A 89 12.94 9.37 -24.40
N TRP A 90 13.03 8.63 -23.26
CA TRP A 90 13.75 7.36 -23.19
C TRP A 90 13.12 6.28 -24.09
N ALA A 91 11.79 6.20 -24.16
CA ALA A 91 11.14 5.26 -25.09
C ALA A 91 11.46 5.58 -26.56
N LEU A 92 11.51 6.86 -26.93
CA LEU A 92 11.92 7.30 -28.27
C LEU A 92 13.41 7.03 -28.53
N LEU A 93 14.28 7.14 -27.54
CA LEU A 93 15.70 6.77 -27.65
C LEU A 93 15.87 5.32 -28.10
N HIS A 94 15.00 4.40 -27.64
CA HIS A 94 14.98 2.98 -28.01
C HIS A 94 14.16 2.67 -29.28
N THR A 95 13.47 3.66 -29.85
CA THR A 95 12.67 3.46 -31.07
C THR A 95 13.31 4.09 -32.31
N ILE A 96 13.80 5.32 -32.17
CA ILE A 96 14.34 6.11 -33.25
C ILE A 96 15.74 6.67 -32.95
N GLY A 97 16.23 6.53 -31.74
CA GLY A 97 17.53 7.05 -31.28
C GLY A 97 18.66 6.02 -31.36
N PRO A 98 19.83 6.35 -30.79
CA PRO A 98 21.02 5.51 -30.85
C PRO A 98 20.89 4.15 -30.12
N GLU A 99 19.96 4.00 -29.20
CA GLU A 99 19.68 2.73 -28.52
C GLU A 99 18.65 1.86 -29.27
N ALA A 100 18.13 2.33 -30.43
CA ALA A 100 17.15 1.60 -31.23
C ALA A 100 17.80 0.40 -31.93
N ARG A 101 17.18 -0.78 -31.79
CA ARG A 101 17.62 -2.02 -32.44
C ARG A 101 16.82 -2.26 -33.72
N PRO A 102 17.41 -2.84 -34.75
CA PRO A 102 16.67 -3.28 -35.94
C PRO A 102 15.51 -4.21 -35.56
N ALA A 103 14.30 -3.85 -35.98
CA ALA A 103 13.03 -4.52 -35.63
C ALA A 103 12.81 -4.70 -34.09
N GLY A 104 13.45 -3.88 -33.27
CA GLY A 104 13.35 -3.92 -31.81
C GLY A 104 11.97 -3.47 -31.32
N GLN A 105 11.54 -4.05 -30.19
CA GLN A 105 10.29 -3.67 -29.55
C GLN A 105 10.58 -2.87 -28.28
N ALA A 106 10.17 -1.60 -28.26
CA ALA A 106 10.05 -0.78 -27.08
C ALA A 106 8.59 -0.85 -26.59
N ILE A 107 8.38 -1.14 -25.31
CA ILE A 107 7.04 -1.28 -24.74
C ILE A 107 6.82 -0.23 -23.67
N PHE A 108 5.69 0.48 -23.78
CA PHE A 108 5.14 1.31 -22.71
C PHE A 108 4.01 0.52 -22.02
N ALA A 109 4.23 0.08 -20.80
CA ALA A 109 3.32 -0.78 -20.05
C ALA A 109 2.71 -0.04 -18.85
N ALA A 110 1.38 -0.10 -18.71
CA ALA A 110 0.65 0.50 -17.59
C ALA A 110 -0.47 -0.43 -17.07
N SER A 111 -1.12 -0.05 -15.97
CA SER A 111 -2.21 -0.81 -15.34
C SER A 111 -3.39 -1.03 -16.29
N ASP A 112 -3.74 0.00 -17.05
CA ASP A 112 -4.89 0.02 -17.95
C ASP A 112 -4.57 0.74 -19.26
N ARG A 113 -5.52 0.67 -20.23
CA ARG A 113 -5.34 1.26 -21.57
C ARG A 113 -5.28 2.77 -21.56
N GLU A 114 -5.96 3.42 -20.65
CA GLU A 114 -5.98 4.88 -20.56
C GLU A 114 -4.62 5.38 -20.08
N GLN A 115 -4.09 4.81 -19.02
CA GLN A 115 -2.76 5.13 -18.48
C GLN A 115 -1.65 4.84 -19.52
N ALA A 116 -1.66 3.67 -20.17
CA ALA A 116 -0.73 3.37 -21.26
C ALA A 116 -0.86 4.38 -22.42
N GLY A 117 -2.07 4.89 -22.63
CA GLY A 117 -2.36 5.92 -23.62
C GLY A 117 -1.74 7.28 -23.31
N ILE A 118 -1.58 7.65 -22.04
CA ILE A 118 -1.00 8.94 -21.62
C ILE A 118 0.48 9.02 -22.04
N GLY A 119 1.28 8.05 -21.62
CA GLY A 119 2.70 8.03 -21.96
C GLY A 119 2.96 7.86 -23.46
N PHE A 120 2.16 7.05 -24.14
CA PHE A 120 2.23 6.93 -25.58
C PHE A 120 1.90 8.26 -26.28
N LYS A 121 0.85 8.97 -25.85
CA LYS A 121 0.46 10.28 -26.38
C LYS A 121 1.58 11.30 -26.24
N GLU A 122 2.28 11.28 -25.11
CA GLU A 122 3.43 12.14 -24.87
C GLU A 122 4.54 11.88 -25.89
N ALA A 123 4.92 10.60 -26.11
CA ALA A 123 5.89 10.23 -27.12
C ALA A 123 5.43 10.63 -28.54
N ALA A 124 4.15 10.42 -28.87
CA ALA A 124 3.59 10.81 -30.17
C ALA A 124 3.60 12.33 -30.37
N ASN A 125 3.34 13.12 -29.33
CA ASN A 125 3.40 14.57 -29.38
C ASN A 125 4.83 15.06 -29.65
N ILE A 126 5.83 14.50 -28.95
CA ILE A 126 7.26 14.79 -29.22
C ILE A 126 7.63 14.50 -30.68
N VAL A 127 7.17 13.37 -31.22
CA VAL A 127 7.39 13.01 -32.62
C VAL A 127 6.78 14.06 -33.56
N ARG A 128 5.56 14.54 -33.27
CA ARG A 128 4.83 15.52 -34.14
C ARG A 128 5.46 16.90 -34.16
N GLU A 129 6.21 17.28 -33.14
CA GLU A 129 6.89 18.58 -33.06
C GLU A 129 8.06 18.72 -34.05
N ASP A 130 8.60 17.62 -34.59
CA ASP A 130 9.70 17.69 -35.54
C ASP A 130 9.35 16.97 -36.87
N HIS A 131 9.19 17.75 -37.94
CA HIS A 131 8.85 17.24 -39.27
C HIS A 131 9.83 16.15 -39.76
N ARG A 132 11.08 16.17 -39.34
CA ARG A 132 12.09 15.17 -39.71
C ARG A 132 11.77 13.83 -39.07
N ILE A 133 11.34 13.86 -37.79
CA ILE A 133 10.94 12.66 -37.06
C ILE A 133 9.61 12.13 -37.58
N VAL A 134 8.65 13.00 -37.90
CA VAL A 134 7.40 12.63 -38.58
C VAL A 134 7.67 11.90 -39.89
N ALA A 135 8.57 12.43 -40.73
CA ALA A 135 8.95 11.79 -41.98
C ALA A 135 9.62 10.41 -41.79
N ALA A 136 10.40 10.25 -40.70
CA ALA A 136 11.10 9.01 -40.37
C ALA A 136 10.22 7.95 -39.65
N THR A 137 9.00 8.30 -39.25
CA THR A 137 8.15 7.42 -38.44
C THR A 137 6.77 7.21 -39.07
N ARG A 138 6.00 6.28 -38.49
CA ARG A 138 4.56 6.12 -38.71
C ARG A 138 3.86 5.93 -37.40
N ILE A 139 2.90 6.80 -37.08
CA ILE A 139 2.12 6.76 -35.84
C ILE A 139 0.77 6.11 -36.11
N TYR A 140 0.36 5.19 -35.25
CA TYR A 140 -0.96 4.57 -35.21
C TYR A 140 -1.57 4.87 -33.82
N ASP A 141 -2.56 5.75 -33.78
CA ASP A 141 -3.21 6.19 -32.55
C ASP A 141 -4.72 6.42 -32.69
N ALA A 142 -5.33 5.85 -33.74
CA ALA A 142 -6.76 5.93 -33.95
C ALA A 142 -7.53 5.31 -32.79
N HIS A 143 -8.75 5.78 -32.56
CA HIS A 143 -9.63 5.23 -31.50
C HIS A 143 -9.81 3.72 -31.72
N ASN A 144 -9.71 2.92 -30.66
CA ASN A 144 -9.78 1.45 -30.66
C ASN A 144 -8.69 0.70 -31.46
N SER A 145 -7.63 1.38 -31.92
CA SER A 145 -6.47 0.71 -32.53
C SER A 145 -5.37 0.45 -31.51
N ALA A 146 -4.49 -0.52 -31.81
CA ALA A 146 -3.24 -0.69 -31.07
C ALA A 146 -2.37 0.55 -31.28
N LYS A 147 -2.05 1.24 -30.17
CA LYS A 147 -1.23 2.46 -30.21
C LYS A 147 0.23 2.10 -30.42
N LYS A 148 0.81 2.54 -31.54
CA LYS A 148 2.22 2.28 -31.87
C LYS A 148 2.86 3.37 -32.72
N ILE A 149 4.17 3.53 -32.55
CA ILE A 149 5.06 4.32 -33.40
C ILE A 149 6.07 3.38 -34.04
N ILE A 150 6.22 3.42 -35.36
CA ILE A 150 7.17 2.58 -36.09
C ILE A 150 8.21 3.47 -36.75
N CYS A 151 9.48 3.19 -36.51
CA CYS A 151 10.58 3.78 -37.28
C CYS A 151 10.68 3.13 -38.68
N ARG A 152 10.69 3.96 -39.75
CA ARG A 152 10.67 3.45 -41.13
C ARG A 152 11.99 2.78 -41.53
N SER A 153 13.12 3.27 -41.03
CA SER A 153 14.45 2.81 -41.42
C SER A 153 14.81 1.46 -40.80
N ASN A 154 14.73 1.36 -39.47
CA ASN A 154 15.17 0.18 -38.72
C ASN A 154 14.01 -0.77 -38.31
N LYS A 155 12.74 -0.38 -38.61
CA LYS A 155 11.54 -1.14 -38.26
C LYS A 155 11.32 -1.33 -36.76
N ALA A 156 12.06 -0.63 -35.90
CA ALA A 156 11.79 -0.62 -34.48
C ALA A 156 10.42 0.01 -34.19
N GLU A 157 9.76 -0.48 -33.13
CA GLU A 157 8.43 -0.02 -32.78
C GLU A 157 8.30 0.30 -31.29
N LEU A 158 7.55 1.35 -30.96
CA LEU A 158 7.06 1.64 -29.62
C LEU A 158 5.61 1.21 -29.54
N LEU A 159 5.28 0.36 -28.59
CA LEU A 159 3.94 -0.20 -28.36
C LEU A 159 3.41 0.21 -27.00
N ALA A 160 2.16 0.65 -26.90
CA ALA A 160 1.45 0.78 -25.62
C ALA A 160 0.72 -0.53 -25.32
N VAL A 161 0.92 -1.07 -24.08
CA VAL A 161 0.28 -2.28 -23.61
C VAL A 161 -0.29 -2.09 -22.20
N SER A 162 -1.35 -2.82 -21.88
CA SER A 162 -1.98 -2.79 -20.56
C SER A 162 -2.28 -4.20 -20.06
N SER A 163 -2.51 -4.32 -18.76
CA SER A 163 -2.89 -5.60 -18.12
C SER A 163 -4.25 -6.13 -18.56
N ASP A 164 -5.14 -5.27 -19.07
CA ASP A 164 -6.48 -5.66 -19.55
C ASP A 164 -6.46 -6.45 -20.87
N GLY A 165 -5.29 -6.54 -21.52
CA GLY A 165 -5.14 -7.26 -22.79
C GLY A 165 -4.73 -8.72 -22.56
N ALA A 166 -5.65 -9.67 -22.76
CA ALA A 166 -5.33 -11.09 -22.85
C ALA A 166 -4.22 -11.33 -23.89
N ALA A 167 -3.18 -12.10 -23.53
CA ALA A 167 -2.08 -12.52 -24.41
C ALA A 167 -0.98 -11.49 -24.69
N GLN A 168 -0.28 -11.02 -23.65
CA GLN A 168 1.04 -10.36 -23.80
C GLN A 168 2.19 -11.38 -23.99
N HIS A 169 1.88 -12.69 -23.93
CA HIS A 169 2.84 -13.76 -24.18
C HIS A 169 3.29 -13.76 -25.66
N GLY A 170 4.59 -13.86 -25.89
CA GLY A 170 5.17 -13.90 -27.25
C GLY A 170 5.92 -12.64 -27.66
N LYS A 171 5.84 -11.54 -26.91
CA LYS A 171 6.66 -10.34 -27.15
C LYS A 171 8.11 -10.58 -26.73
N THR A 172 9.02 -9.90 -27.43
CA THR A 172 10.47 -9.96 -27.16
C THR A 172 11.04 -8.55 -27.06
N PRO A 173 10.67 -7.78 -26.02
CA PRO A 173 11.05 -6.39 -25.91
C PRO A 173 12.56 -6.23 -25.66
N SER A 174 13.16 -5.24 -26.35
CA SER A 174 14.50 -4.75 -26.07
C SER A 174 14.51 -3.66 -25.00
N PHE A 175 13.37 -2.95 -24.87
CA PHE A 175 13.13 -1.92 -23.87
C PHE A 175 11.72 -2.01 -23.33
N VAL A 176 11.58 -1.84 -22.01
CA VAL A 176 10.29 -1.78 -21.33
C VAL A 176 10.26 -0.58 -20.40
N LEU A 177 9.26 0.27 -20.56
CA LEU A 177 8.90 1.28 -19.59
C LEU A 177 7.63 0.83 -18.88
N VAL A 178 7.75 0.58 -17.58
CA VAL A 178 6.63 0.26 -16.68
C VAL A 178 6.20 1.53 -15.99
N ASP A 179 4.96 1.96 -16.21
CA ASP A 179 4.42 3.17 -15.60
C ASP A 179 3.48 2.86 -14.44
N GLU A 180 3.64 3.62 -13.37
CA GLU A 180 2.85 3.59 -12.13
C GLU A 180 2.59 2.15 -11.60
N ILE A 181 3.67 1.38 -11.42
CA ILE A 181 3.58 -0.02 -10.98
C ILE A 181 2.87 -0.18 -9.64
N HIS A 182 2.84 0.86 -8.80
CA HIS A 182 2.11 0.87 -7.54
C HIS A 182 0.59 0.66 -7.72
N ALA A 183 0.05 0.93 -8.91
CA ALA A 183 -1.37 0.78 -9.24
C ALA A 183 -1.70 -0.57 -9.91
N TRP A 184 -0.72 -1.42 -10.20
CA TRP A 184 -0.96 -2.70 -10.87
C TRP A 184 -1.61 -3.70 -9.94
N LYS A 185 -2.70 -4.35 -10.43
CA LYS A 185 -3.51 -5.28 -9.63
C LYS A 185 -3.03 -6.73 -9.65
N GLY A 186 -2.10 -7.08 -10.56
CA GLY A 186 -1.65 -8.45 -10.74
C GLY A 186 -0.22 -8.54 -11.25
N ARG A 187 0.30 -9.77 -11.40
CA ARG A 187 1.68 -10.07 -11.80
C ARG A 187 1.80 -10.49 -13.27
N ASP A 188 0.70 -10.87 -13.93
CA ASP A 188 0.73 -11.54 -15.24
C ASP A 188 1.46 -10.73 -16.31
N LEU A 189 1.15 -9.43 -16.40
CA LEU A 189 1.84 -8.54 -17.35
C LEU A 189 3.33 -8.38 -16.99
N TRP A 190 3.65 -8.25 -15.71
CA TRP A 190 5.02 -8.16 -15.24
C TRP A 190 5.83 -9.40 -15.62
N GLU A 191 5.30 -10.58 -15.35
CA GLU A 191 5.95 -11.87 -15.64
C GLU A 191 6.13 -12.08 -17.14
N ALA A 192 5.12 -11.74 -17.93
CA ALA A 192 5.20 -11.79 -19.39
C ALA A 192 6.30 -10.88 -19.94
N LEU A 193 6.42 -9.64 -19.44
CA LEU A 193 7.45 -8.69 -19.85
C LEU A 193 8.86 -9.16 -19.43
N LYS A 194 9.03 -9.60 -18.19
CA LYS A 194 10.32 -10.12 -17.68
C LYS A 194 10.77 -11.35 -18.47
N SER A 195 9.87 -12.31 -18.71
CA SER A 195 10.15 -13.50 -19.52
C SER A 195 10.50 -13.16 -20.97
N GLY A 196 9.79 -12.15 -21.55
CA GLY A 196 10.07 -11.67 -22.90
C GLY A 196 11.47 -11.06 -23.03
N MET A 197 11.86 -10.23 -22.07
CA MET A 197 13.18 -9.58 -22.03
C MET A 197 14.33 -10.58 -21.90
N ALA A 198 14.14 -11.68 -21.20
CA ALA A 198 15.17 -12.71 -21.03
C ALA A 198 15.64 -13.34 -22.36
N LYS A 199 14.87 -13.18 -23.45
CA LYS A 199 15.17 -13.69 -24.78
C LYS A 199 16.06 -12.76 -25.61
N VAL A 200 16.25 -11.51 -25.17
CA VAL A 200 16.97 -10.47 -25.91
C VAL A 200 18.18 -10.02 -25.08
N PRO A 201 19.40 -9.95 -25.65
CA PRO A 201 20.57 -9.45 -24.92
C PRO A 201 20.44 -7.95 -24.64
N ASP A 202 21.13 -7.44 -23.61
CA ASP A 202 21.24 -6.01 -23.27
C ASP A 202 19.89 -5.25 -23.20
N THR A 203 18.86 -5.88 -22.71
CA THR A 203 17.55 -5.24 -22.49
C THR A 203 17.62 -4.23 -21.35
N LEU A 204 16.74 -3.24 -21.38
CA LEU A 204 16.56 -2.27 -20.30
C LEU A 204 15.09 -2.20 -19.90
N MET A 205 14.83 -2.31 -18.60
CA MET A 205 13.52 -2.03 -17.99
C MET A 205 13.65 -0.78 -17.12
N ILE A 206 12.79 0.20 -17.36
CA ILE A 206 12.63 1.37 -16.48
C ILE A 206 11.25 1.30 -15.83
N ILE A 207 11.21 1.29 -14.52
CA ILE A 207 10.00 1.31 -13.72
C ILE A 207 9.86 2.72 -13.17
N ALA A 208 8.90 3.47 -13.69
CA ALA A 208 8.64 4.85 -13.29
C ALA A 208 7.37 4.92 -12.47
N THR A 209 7.46 5.32 -11.19
CA THR A 209 6.32 5.28 -10.27
C THR A 209 6.36 6.41 -9.25
N THR A 210 5.25 6.59 -8.56
CA THR A 210 5.17 7.27 -7.26
C THR A 210 5.01 6.24 -6.16
N ALA A 211 5.05 6.67 -4.90
CA ALA A 211 4.72 5.81 -3.78
C ALA A 211 3.30 5.25 -3.88
N GLY A 212 3.16 4.00 -3.47
CA GLY A 212 1.87 3.30 -3.43
C GLY A 212 1.28 3.22 -2.04
N ARG A 213 0.30 2.34 -1.91
CA ARG A 213 -0.38 2.00 -0.66
C ARG A 213 -0.39 0.49 -0.47
N GLY A 214 -0.34 0.06 0.79
CA GLY A 214 -0.25 -1.35 1.15
C GLY A 214 1.10 -1.95 0.76
N GLN A 215 1.37 -3.12 1.27
CA GLN A 215 2.64 -3.81 1.03
C GLN A 215 2.46 -5.11 0.21
N GLU A 216 1.25 -5.38 -0.28
CA GLU A 216 0.84 -6.65 -0.88
C GLU A 216 0.87 -6.65 -2.42
N ASN A 217 1.26 -5.53 -3.00
CA ASN A 217 1.29 -5.38 -4.45
C ASN A 217 2.72 -5.51 -4.98
N ILE A 218 2.83 -5.87 -6.26
CA ILE A 218 4.13 -5.99 -6.93
C ILE A 218 4.96 -4.70 -6.86
N GLY A 219 4.31 -3.53 -6.81
CA GLY A 219 5.00 -2.24 -6.68
C GLY A 219 5.76 -2.15 -5.37
N PHE A 220 5.18 -2.62 -4.25
CA PHE A 220 5.87 -2.64 -2.96
C PHE A 220 7.03 -3.63 -2.93
N GLU A 221 6.84 -4.83 -3.48
CA GLU A 221 7.90 -5.85 -3.55
C GLU A 221 9.14 -5.29 -4.25
N ILE A 222 8.94 -4.60 -5.39
CA ILE A 222 10.04 -4.01 -6.15
C ILE A 222 10.62 -2.79 -5.42
N TYR A 223 9.79 -1.98 -4.77
CA TYR A 223 10.22 -0.86 -3.95
C TYR A 223 11.09 -1.31 -2.76
N ASP A 224 10.68 -2.35 -2.03
CA ASP A 224 11.46 -2.92 -0.93
C ASP A 224 12.82 -3.43 -1.42
N TYR A 225 12.84 -4.15 -2.54
CA TYR A 225 14.08 -4.57 -3.19
C TYR A 225 14.96 -3.38 -3.58
N ALA A 226 14.36 -2.35 -4.18
CA ALA A 226 15.06 -1.14 -4.59
C ALA A 226 15.70 -0.41 -3.39
N ARG A 227 15.00 -0.33 -2.25
CA ARG A 227 15.56 0.24 -1.02
C ARG A 227 16.74 -0.57 -0.49
N LYS A 228 16.63 -1.90 -0.47
CA LYS A 228 17.72 -2.79 -0.02
C LYS A 228 18.97 -2.65 -0.89
N VAL A 229 18.80 -2.48 -2.20
CA VAL A 229 19.92 -2.19 -3.10
C VAL A 229 20.48 -0.78 -2.84
N ALA A 230 19.63 0.24 -2.69
CA ALA A 230 20.05 1.62 -2.43
C ALA A 230 20.83 1.78 -1.11
N THR A 231 20.43 1.05 -0.08
CA THR A 231 21.09 1.06 1.24
C THR A 231 22.34 0.14 1.30
N GLY A 232 22.58 -0.64 0.25
CA GLY A 232 23.70 -1.59 0.17
C GLY A 232 23.50 -2.85 1.04
N GLU A 233 22.26 -3.18 1.39
CA GLU A 233 21.89 -4.46 2.00
C GLU A 233 21.97 -5.59 0.95
N ILE A 234 21.61 -5.28 -0.29
CA ILE A 234 21.76 -6.17 -1.45
C ILE A 234 22.71 -5.52 -2.45
N GLU A 235 23.70 -6.28 -2.93
CA GLU A 235 24.60 -5.86 -4.00
C GLU A 235 24.05 -6.37 -5.35
N ASP A 236 23.51 -5.46 -6.17
CA ASP A 236 23.06 -5.74 -7.53
C ASP A 236 23.43 -4.59 -8.48
N PRO A 237 24.58 -4.67 -9.16
CA PRO A 237 25.01 -3.64 -10.09
C PRO A 237 24.13 -3.50 -11.34
N SER A 238 23.29 -4.50 -11.63
CA SER A 238 22.34 -4.46 -12.75
C SER A 238 21.05 -3.73 -12.45
N PHE A 239 20.78 -3.44 -11.17
CA PHE A 239 19.59 -2.74 -10.70
C PHE A 239 19.96 -1.35 -10.18
N LEU A 240 19.41 -0.30 -10.79
CA LEU A 240 19.65 1.09 -10.42
C LEU A 240 18.44 1.67 -9.67
N PRO A 241 18.48 1.80 -8.33
CA PRO A 241 17.46 2.51 -7.58
C PRO A 241 17.67 4.03 -7.66
N ILE A 242 16.59 4.75 -7.95
CA ILE A 242 16.51 6.23 -7.94
C ILE A 242 15.26 6.60 -7.14
N ILE A 243 15.42 6.78 -5.83
CA ILE A 243 14.30 6.89 -4.89
C ILE A 243 14.32 8.27 -4.25
N PHE A 244 13.38 9.13 -4.64
CA PHE A 244 13.13 10.42 -4.00
C PHE A 244 11.92 10.28 -3.08
N GLU A 245 12.18 10.11 -1.79
CA GLU A 245 11.15 9.93 -0.76
C GLU A 245 11.53 10.68 0.51
N ALA A 246 10.53 11.06 1.32
CA ALA A 246 10.76 11.54 2.68
C ALA A 246 11.21 10.38 3.58
N GLU A 247 12.15 10.66 4.47
CA GLU A 247 12.59 9.67 5.46
C GLU A 247 11.50 9.45 6.53
N PRO A 248 11.40 8.24 7.10
CA PRO A 248 10.50 8.00 8.21
C PRO A 248 10.80 8.92 9.40
N GLY A 249 9.82 9.72 9.79
CA GLY A 249 9.96 10.68 10.89
C GLY A 249 10.22 12.13 10.47
N ASP A 250 10.43 12.38 9.18
CA ASP A 250 10.50 13.76 8.66
C ASP A 250 9.16 14.48 8.88
N ASP A 251 9.22 15.75 9.26
CA ASP A 251 8.01 16.58 9.29
C ASP A 251 7.55 16.83 7.84
N TRP A 252 6.40 16.28 7.51
CA TRP A 252 5.81 16.41 6.18
C TRP A 252 5.48 17.85 5.77
N ARG A 253 5.54 18.82 6.70
CA ARG A 253 5.34 20.26 6.49
C ARG A 253 6.64 21.02 6.21
N ASP A 254 7.79 20.36 6.34
CA ASP A 254 9.09 20.97 6.13
C ASP A 254 9.33 21.22 4.63
N GLU A 255 9.33 22.49 4.23
CA GLU A 255 9.58 22.91 2.84
C GLU A 255 11.01 22.58 2.37
N ASP A 256 12.00 22.57 3.26
CA ASP A 256 13.37 22.17 2.91
C ASP A 256 13.42 20.69 2.52
N ALA A 257 12.64 19.84 3.22
CA ALA A 257 12.46 18.45 2.84
C ALA A 257 11.76 18.33 1.48
N TRP A 258 10.76 19.18 1.18
CA TRP A 258 10.10 19.17 -0.13
C TRP A 258 11.06 19.46 -1.27
N HIS A 259 11.96 20.45 -1.12
CA HIS A 259 12.98 20.78 -2.11
C HIS A 259 13.95 19.62 -2.36
N LYS A 260 14.32 18.89 -1.31
CA LYS A 260 15.17 17.71 -1.42
C LYS A 260 14.49 16.58 -2.20
N ILE A 261 13.19 16.34 -1.93
CA ILE A 261 12.44 15.21 -2.49
C ILE A 261 11.93 15.53 -3.90
N ASN A 262 11.64 16.79 -4.20
CA ASN A 262 11.13 17.25 -5.49
C ASN A 262 12.21 18.02 -6.26
N PRO A 263 13.09 17.33 -7.00
CA PRO A 263 14.22 17.97 -7.67
C PRO A 263 13.81 19.03 -8.70
N GLY A 264 12.60 18.93 -9.22
CA GLY A 264 12.04 19.90 -10.14
C GLY A 264 11.70 21.26 -9.49
N LEU A 265 11.55 21.36 -8.16
CA LEU A 265 11.27 22.63 -7.48
C LEU A 265 12.35 23.68 -7.74
N ALA A 266 13.63 23.26 -7.84
CA ALA A 266 14.73 24.16 -8.21
C ALA A 266 14.55 24.76 -9.63
N HIS A 267 13.66 24.21 -10.43
CA HIS A 267 13.37 24.61 -11.81
C HIS A 267 11.93 25.10 -12.00
N GLY A 268 11.20 25.36 -10.91
CA GLY A 268 9.84 25.89 -10.90
C GLY A 268 8.74 24.85 -11.16
N PHE A 269 9.00 23.58 -10.95
CA PHE A 269 7.99 22.51 -10.99
C PHE A 269 8.27 21.39 -9.97
N PRO A 270 7.23 20.82 -9.30
CA PRO A 270 5.85 21.32 -9.28
C PRO A 270 5.78 22.76 -8.74
N ASP A 271 4.62 23.41 -8.89
CA ASP A 271 4.41 24.76 -8.34
C ASP A 271 4.46 24.73 -6.80
N LEU A 272 5.40 25.48 -6.22
CA LEU A 272 5.58 25.54 -4.75
C LEU A 272 4.33 26.08 -4.05
N GLY A 273 3.68 27.13 -4.61
CA GLY A 273 2.47 27.70 -4.04
C GLY A 273 1.32 26.70 -4.01
N GLY A 274 1.21 25.86 -5.04
CA GLY A 274 0.28 24.75 -5.08
C GLY A 274 0.55 23.72 -3.98
N LEU A 275 1.81 23.33 -3.78
CA LEU A 275 2.18 22.40 -2.71
C LEU A 275 1.87 22.98 -1.32
N GLN A 276 2.18 24.25 -1.08
CA GLN A 276 1.87 24.96 0.18
C GLN A 276 0.36 24.99 0.45
N THR A 277 -0.45 25.18 -0.60
CA THR A 277 -1.91 25.17 -0.47
C THR A 277 -2.41 23.78 -0.08
N MET A 278 -1.95 22.73 -0.77
CA MET A 278 -2.30 21.34 -0.46
C MET A 278 -1.84 20.93 0.95
N ALA A 279 -0.67 21.35 1.38
CA ALA A 279 -0.18 21.08 2.73
C ALA A 279 -1.06 21.73 3.81
N ARG A 280 -1.50 22.99 3.63
CA ARG A 280 -2.44 23.64 4.55
C ARG A 280 -3.79 22.92 4.63
N GLU A 281 -4.32 22.44 3.52
CA GLU A 281 -5.54 21.63 3.52
C GLU A 281 -5.33 20.30 4.26
N ALA A 282 -4.17 19.68 4.09
CA ALA A 282 -3.79 18.43 4.72
C ALA A 282 -3.65 18.53 6.26
N GLU A 283 -3.40 19.72 6.82
CA GLU A 283 -3.37 19.92 8.29
C GLU A 283 -4.71 19.59 8.96
N HIS A 284 -5.82 19.89 8.28
CA HIS A 284 -7.17 19.75 8.82
C HIS A 284 -7.95 18.57 8.26
N ARG A 285 -7.40 17.87 7.24
CA ARG A 285 -8.06 16.77 6.54
C ARG A 285 -7.12 15.56 6.44
N PRO A 286 -7.31 14.52 7.28
CA PRO A 286 -6.43 13.35 7.28
C PRO A 286 -6.29 12.67 5.90
N ALA A 287 -7.38 12.58 5.13
CA ALA A 287 -7.34 11.99 3.79
C ALA A 287 -6.44 12.78 2.83
N GLU A 288 -6.48 14.11 2.88
CA GLU A 288 -5.64 14.99 2.08
C GLU A 288 -4.17 14.89 2.53
N ARG A 289 -3.91 14.74 3.83
CA ARG A 289 -2.57 14.50 4.36
C ARG A 289 -1.97 13.20 3.81
N PHE A 290 -2.72 12.11 3.80
CA PHE A 290 -2.26 10.85 3.20
C PHE A 290 -1.96 11.01 1.71
N ALA A 291 -2.81 11.71 0.97
CA ALA A 291 -2.60 11.97 -0.45
C ALA A 291 -1.37 12.84 -0.69
N PHE A 292 -1.17 13.90 0.11
CA PHE A 292 0.01 14.77 0.03
C PHE A 292 1.31 14.00 0.31
N GLN A 293 1.34 13.26 1.40
CA GLN A 293 2.48 12.42 1.76
C GLN A 293 2.79 11.37 0.70
N GLN A 294 1.77 10.70 0.14
CA GLN A 294 1.95 9.69 -0.89
C GLN A 294 2.48 10.28 -2.20
N PHE A 295 1.84 11.34 -2.72
CA PHE A 295 2.08 11.78 -4.09
C PHE A 295 3.12 12.88 -4.23
N HIS A 296 3.33 13.70 -3.18
CA HIS A 296 4.24 14.83 -3.21
C HIS A 296 5.49 14.65 -2.35
N LEU A 297 5.44 13.71 -1.37
CA LEU A 297 6.60 13.32 -0.57
C LEU A 297 7.03 11.87 -0.81
N ASN A 298 6.37 11.18 -1.71
CA ASN A 298 6.65 9.78 -2.06
C ASN A 298 6.75 8.84 -0.84
N MET A 299 6.02 9.14 0.23
CA MET A 299 5.97 8.26 1.40
C MET A 299 5.05 7.09 1.09
N TRP A 300 5.61 5.88 1.08
CA TRP A 300 4.80 4.69 0.91
C TRP A 300 3.84 4.52 2.09
N GLN A 301 2.53 4.45 1.79
CA GLN A 301 1.50 4.40 2.81
C GLN A 301 1.25 2.94 3.24
N ALA A 302 1.48 2.64 4.52
CA ALA A 302 1.22 1.30 5.07
C ALA A 302 -0.27 0.99 5.19
N ALA A 303 -1.09 2.03 5.45
CA ALA A 303 -2.51 1.88 5.73
C ALA A 303 -3.38 1.80 4.48
N SER A 304 -4.53 1.14 4.62
CA SER A 304 -5.66 1.13 3.71
C SER A 304 -6.12 2.55 3.33
N ARG A 305 -6.82 2.67 2.18
CA ARG A 305 -7.49 3.92 1.76
C ARG A 305 -8.49 4.44 2.78
N ASP A 306 -9.14 3.51 3.49
CA ASP A 306 -10.22 3.78 4.43
C ASP A 306 -9.92 3.03 5.74
N PRO A 307 -9.01 3.56 6.60
CA PRO A 307 -8.75 2.97 7.89
C PRO A 307 -9.98 3.05 8.80
N LEU A 308 -10.09 2.15 9.76
CA LEU A 308 -11.17 2.15 10.74
C LEU A 308 -11.19 3.48 11.53
N PHE A 309 -10.01 3.94 11.95
CA PHE A 309 -9.79 5.25 12.58
C PHE A 309 -8.31 5.67 12.40
N ASP A 310 -7.99 6.91 12.73
CA ASP A 310 -6.59 7.37 12.77
C ASP A 310 -5.85 6.63 13.90
N MET A 311 -4.84 5.85 13.55
CA MET A 311 -4.06 5.09 14.53
C MET A 311 -3.36 5.97 15.58
N SER A 312 -3.07 7.24 15.26
CA SER A 312 -2.52 8.18 16.24
C SER A 312 -3.53 8.49 17.36
N VAL A 313 -4.83 8.48 17.04
CA VAL A 313 -5.90 8.66 18.05
C VAL A 313 -6.04 7.42 18.92
N TYR A 314 -5.95 6.22 18.32
CA TYR A 314 -5.91 4.97 19.08
C TYR A 314 -4.68 4.92 20.00
N ASP A 315 -3.50 5.18 19.44
CA ASP A 315 -2.23 5.15 20.18
C ASP A 315 -2.22 6.16 21.37
N ALA A 316 -2.92 7.30 21.23
CA ALA A 316 -3.11 8.26 22.33
C ALA A 316 -3.96 7.72 23.50
N GLY A 317 -4.70 6.62 23.31
CA GLY A 317 -5.42 5.90 24.35
C GLY A 317 -4.55 4.96 25.18
N HIS A 318 -3.26 4.85 24.86
CA HIS A 318 -2.31 4.04 25.62
C HIS A 318 -2.07 4.62 27.03
N ASP A 319 -2.26 3.79 28.04
CA ASP A 319 -1.88 4.09 29.42
C ASP A 319 -0.71 3.19 29.85
N PRO A 320 0.49 3.75 30.09
CA PRO A 320 1.65 2.96 30.52
C PRO A 320 1.45 2.23 31.86
N ARG A 321 0.45 2.65 32.67
CA ARG A 321 0.09 2.03 33.95
C ARG A 321 -1.09 1.08 33.82
N PHE A 322 -1.46 0.70 32.60
CA PHE A 322 -2.58 -0.21 32.35
C PHE A 322 -2.31 -1.56 33.03
N ASP A 323 -3.12 -1.91 34.02
CA ASP A 323 -3.09 -3.19 34.71
C ASP A 323 -4.49 -3.79 34.75
N LEU A 324 -4.59 -5.08 34.47
CA LEU A 324 -5.84 -5.83 34.52
C LEU A 324 -6.42 -5.91 35.93
N VAL A 325 -5.57 -5.91 36.97
CA VAL A 325 -6.01 -5.94 38.35
C VAL A 325 -6.87 -4.71 38.72
N GLU A 326 -6.55 -3.54 38.15
CA GLU A 326 -7.35 -2.31 38.35
C GLU A 326 -8.76 -2.38 37.72
N LEU A 327 -8.99 -3.35 36.83
CA LEU A 327 -10.25 -3.51 36.12
C LEU A 327 -11.17 -4.55 36.79
N GLU A 328 -10.69 -5.23 37.84
CA GLU A 328 -11.52 -6.13 38.64
C GLU A 328 -12.69 -5.36 39.26
N GLY A 329 -13.89 -5.94 39.18
CA GLY A 329 -15.11 -5.29 39.66
C GLY A 329 -15.82 -4.36 38.69
N LEU A 330 -15.15 -3.87 37.64
CA LEU A 330 -15.81 -3.11 36.57
C LEU A 330 -16.71 -4.04 35.73
N PRO A 331 -17.87 -3.55 35.28
CA PRO A 331 -18.69 -4.30 34.31
C PRO A 331 -17.91 -4.52 33.02
N CYS A 332 -17.89 -5.77 32.56
CA CYS A 332 -17.11 -6.22 31.43
C CYS A 332 -17.97 -6.96 30.41
N TRP A 333 -17.68 -6.79 29.14
CA TRP A 333 -18.25 -7.54 28.01
C TRP A 333 -17.15 -8.16 27.20
N LEU A 334 -17.33 -9.42 26.79
CA LEU A 334 -16.39 -10.13 25.96
C LEU A 334 -16.90 -10.21 24.53
N GLY A 335 -16.09 -9.79 23.56
CA GLY A 335 -16.27 -10.09 22.16
C GLY A 335 -15.33 -11.20 21.75
N VAL A 336 -15.82 -12.17 20.98
CA VAL A 336 -15.04 -13.33 20.54
C VAL A 336 -15.16 -13.49 19.04
N ASP A 337 -14.03 -13.63 18.37
CA ASP A 337 -13.95 -13.99 16.96
C ASP A 337 -13.17 -15.29 16.81
N LEU A 338 -13.87 -16.35 16.36
CA LEU A 338 -13.34 -17.70 16.27
C LEU A 338 -12.85 -17.99 14.85
N SER A 339 -11.69 -18.61 14.71
CA SER A 339 -11.19 -19.08 13.42
C SER A 339 -11.58 -20.54 13.15
N ARG A 340 -11.73 -20.92 11.86
CA ARG A 340 -12.06 -22.29 11.44
C ARG A 340 -10.84 -23.21 11.35
N SER A 341 -9.71 -22.68 10.92
CA SER A 341 -8.49 -23.48 10.71
C SER A 341 -7.27 -22.59 10.56
N GLY A 342 -6.27 -22.77 11.40
CA GLY A 342 -4.96 -22.15 11.26
C GLY A 342 -4.87 -20.61 11.36
N ASP A 343 -5.99 -19.91 11.51
CA ASP A 343 -6.07 -18.47 11.70
C ASP A 343 -6.13 -18.09 13.18
N LEU A 344 -5.95 -16.79 13.48
CA LEU A 344 -6.02 -16.26 14.83
C LEU A 344 -7.45 -16.35 15.38
N THR A 345 -7.58 -16.80 16.63
CA THR A 345 -8.78 -16.61 17.43
C THR A 345 -8.54 -15.48 18.41
N ALA A 346 -9.51 -14.58 18.56
CA ALA A 346 -9.41 -13.42 19.45
C ALA A 346 -10.54 -13.39 20.47
N ILE A 347 -10.19 -13.13 21.74
CA ILE A 347 -11.11 -12.71 22.79
C ILE A 347 -10.72 -11.29 23.17
N VAL A 348 -11.66 -10.34 23.19
CA VAL A 348 -11.41 -8.98 23.65
C VAL A 348 -12.40 -8.64 24.76
N ALA A 349 -11.88 -8.17 25.88
CA ALA A 349 -12.67 -7.63 26.98
C ALA A 349 -12.79 -6.11 26.85
N ALA A 350 -14.01 -5.59 27.01
CA ALA A 350 -14.31 -4.17 27.12
C ALA A 350 -14.85 -3.88 28.51
N PHE A 351 -14.11 -3.12 29.31
CA PHE A 351 -14.46 -2.71 30.66
C PHE A 351 -14.99 -1.29 30.66
N ARG A 352 -16.18 -1.08 31.19
CA ARG A 352 -16.82 0.23 31.21
C ARG A 352 -16.54 0.94 32.54
N HIS A 353 -16.01 2.16 32.45
CA HIS A 353 -15.84 3.07 33.57
C HIS A 353 -17.07 3.98 33.74
N ASP A 354 -17.29 4.48 34.97
CA ASP A 354 -18.43 5.37 35.29
C ASP A 354 -18.39 6.70 34.52
N ASP A 355 -17.20 7.14 34.09
CA ASP A 355 -17.00 8.34 33.28
C ASP A 355 -17.21 8.11 31.76
N GLY A 356 -17.65 6.92 31.38
CA GLY A 356 -17.92 6.54 30.00
C GLY A 356 -16.70 6.18 29.18
N ARG A 357 -15.50 6.11 29.76
CA ARG A 357 -14.31 5.50 29.13
C ARG A 357 -14.48 3.98 29.04
N ILE A 358 -13.84 3.40 28.02
CA ILE A 358 -13.81 1.95 27.82
C ILE A 358 -12.35 1.49 27.82
N SER A 359 -12.00 0.61 28.76
CA SER A 359 -10.70 -0.08 28.74
C SER A 359 -10.81 -1.38 27.95
N VAL A 360 -9.88 -1.65 27.03
CA VAL A 360 -9.88 -2.87 26.22
C VAL A 360 -8.62 -3.70 26.47
N HIS A 361 -8.81 -5.02 26.58
CA HIS A 361 -7.71 -5.99 26.68
C HIS A 361 -7.99 -7.24 25.86
N PRO A 362 -7.05 -7.64 24.95
CA PRO A 362 -7.21 -8.82 24.11
C PRO A 362 -6.47 -10.04 24.65
N TRP A 363 -6.96 -11.23 24.28
CA TRP A 363 -6.23 -12.50 24.31
C TRP A 363 -6.29 -13.12 22.91
N PHE A 364 -5.13 -13.51 22.39
CA PHE A 364 -5.00 -14.11 21.07
C PHE A 364 -4.53 -15.54 21.18
N PHE A 365 -5.01 -16.39 20.25
CA PHE A 365 -4.72 -17.81 20.22
C PHE A 365 -4.34 -18.26 18.82
N LEU A 366 -3.32 -19.13 18.70
CA LEU A 366 -2.94 -19.83 17.48
C LEU A 366 -2.58 -21.29 17.78
N PRO A 367 -2.79 -22.22 16.83
CA PRO A 367 -2.26 -23.57 16.96
C PRO A 367 -0.73 -23.58 16.85
N SER A 368 -0.07 -24.55 17.50
CA SER A 368 1.39 -24.68 17.48
C SER A 368 1.92 -25.25 16.17
N GLU A 369 1.15 -26.08 15.48
CA GLU A 369 1.58 -26.72 14.25
C GLU A 369 1.68 -25.69 13.11
N GLY A 370 2.84 -25.64 12.47
CA GLY A 370 3.12 -24.71 11.36
C GLY A 370 3.37 -23.25 11.77
N LEU A 371 3.47 -22.92 13.07
CA LEU A 371 3.63 -21.55 13.57
C LEU A 371 4.86 -20.84 12.95
N GLU A 372 6.01 -21.53 12.86
CA GLU A 372 7.23 -20.94 12.32
C GLU A 372 7.15 -20.67 10.81
N ASP A 373 6.51 -21.59 10.08
CA ASP A 373 6.31 -21.42 8.64
C ASP A 373 5.28 -20.33 8.35
N LYS A 374 4.20 -20.26 9.15
CA LYS A 374 3.22 -19.18 9.10
C LYS A 374 3.90 -17.82 9.38
N ALA A 375 4.77 -17.75 10.39
CA ALA A 375 5.52 -16.55 10.70
C ALA A 375 6.39 -16.06 9.53
N LYS A 376 7.03 -16.99 8.81
CA LYS A 376 7.85 -16.67 7.62
C LYS A 376 7.00 -16.24 6.43
N VAL A 377 5.92 -16.98 6.15
CA VAL A 377 5.03 -16.71 4.99
C VAL A 377 4.31 -15.37 5.16
N GLU A 378 3.76 -15.14 6.35
CA GLU A 378 3.00 -13.93 6.65
C GLU A 378 3.89 -12.73 7.05
N GLN A 379 5.17 -12.96 7.30
CA GLN A 379 6.14 -11.96 7.82
C GLN A 379 5.67 -11.29 9.13
N VAL A 380 5.00 -12.08 9.98
CA VAL A 380 4.48 -11.67 11.30
C VAL A 380 5.30 -12.32 12.41
N PRO A 381 5.72 -11.60 13.45
CA PRO A 381 6.62 -12.12 14.49
C PRO A 381 5.89 -13.00 15.53
N TYR A 382 5.14 -14.02 15.10
CA TYR A 382 4.35 -14.89 16.00
C TYR A 382 5.19 -15.59 17.07
N THR A 383 6.39 -16.03 16.72
CA THR A 383 7.31 -16.67 17.66
C THR A 383 7.75 -15.71 18.77
N ARG A 384 8.07 -14.48 18.42
CA ARG A 384 8.38 -13.43 19.39
C ARG A 384 7.18 -13.11 20.28
N TRP A 385 5.99 -12.97 19.72
CA TRP A 385 4.78 -12.70 20.49
C TRP A 385 4.41 -13.86 21.44
N ARG A 386 4.68 -15.11 21.04
CA ARG A 386 4.58 -16.28 21.93
C ARG A 386 5.55 -16.14 23.11
N ASP A 387 6.82 -15.85 22.83
CA ASP A 387 7.88 -15.78 23.85
C ASP A 387 7.66 -14.60 24.82
N GLU A 388 7.08 -13.51 24.34
CA GLU A 388 6.64 -12.35 25.14
C GLU A 388 5.28 -12.58 25.83
N LYS A 389 4.66 -13.76 25.69
CA LYS A 389 3.33 -14.13 26.25
C LYS A 389 2.17 -13.24 25.79
N LEU A 390 2.31 -12.62 24.64
CA LEU A 390 1.28 -11.82 23.98
C LEU A 390 0.35 -12.69 23.10
N LEU A 391 0.79 -13.89 22.76
CA LEU A 391 0.08 -14.87 21.96
C LEU A 391 0.04 -16.21 22.70
N ASN A 392 -1.16 -16.75 22.93
CA ASN A 392 -1.33 -18.08 23.48
C ASN A 392 -1.23 -19.10 22.34
N VAL A 393 -0.19 -19.92 22.38
CA VAL A 393 -0.01 -21.00 21.39
C VAL A 393 -0.55 -22.30 22.00
N ILE A 394 -1.52 -22.92 21.31
CA ILE A 394 -2.22 -24.12 21.74
C ILE A 394 -1.65 -25.32 21.00
N ASP A 395 -1.33 -26.40 21.70
CA ASP A 395 -0.77 -27.60 21.08
C ASP A 395 -1.76 -28.26 20.11
N GLY A 396 -1.26 -28.59 18.92
CA GLY A 396 -2.01 -29.24 17.86
C GLY A 396 -2.19 -28.42 16.59
N PRO A 397 -2.90 -28.97 15.59
CA PRO A 397 -3.13 -28.38 14.28
C PRO A 397 -4.28 -27.36 14.26
N VAL A 398 -5.20 -27.45 15.25
CA VAL A 398 -6.40 -26.60 15.37
C VAL A 398 -6.64 -26.24 16.83
N ILE A 399 -7.37 -25.16 17.06
CA ILE A 399 -7.81 -24.77 18.41
C ILE A 399 -9.18 -25.41 18.65
N GLU A 400 -9.23 -26.32 19.62
CA GLU A 400 -10.49 -26.94 20.02
C GLU A 400 -11.40 -25.91 20.73
N PRO A 401 -12.70 -25.87 20.45
CA PRO A 401 -13.65 -24.94 21.07
C PRO A 401 -13.64 -24.97 22.60
N ASP A 402 -13.36 -26.14 23.18
CA ASP A 402 -13.28 -26.32 24.64
C ASP A 402 -12.18 -25.52 25.29
N VAL A 403 -11.03 -25.34 24.63
CA VAL A 403 -9.90 -24.55 25.12
C VAL A 403 -10.30 -23.07 25.24
N ILE A 404 -11.03 -22.57 24.25
CA ILE A 404 -11.54 -21.20 24.27
C ILE A 404 -12.63 -21.03 25.32
N ALA A 405 -13.53 -22.02 25.46
CA ALA A 405 -14.56 -22.02 26.50
C ALA A 405 -13.95 -21.96 27.91
N ASP A 406 -12.94 -22.79 28.18
CA ASP A 406 -12.25 -22.80 29.48
C ASP A 406 -11.55 -21.47 29.77
N LYS A 407 -10.96 -20.84 28.74
CA LYS A 407 -10.39 -19.51 28.90
C LYS A 407 -11.44 -18.46 29.23
N ILE A 408 -12.58 -18.47 28.56
CA ILE A 408 -13.71 -17.56 28.83
C ILE A 408 -14.23 -17.78 30.25
N ILE A 409 -14.44 -19.04 30.69
CA ILE A 409 -14.87 -19.37 32.03
C ILE A 409 -13.88 -18.82 33.09
N ASN A 410 -12.58 -18.96 32.84
CA ASN A 410 -11.55 -18.40 33.73
C ASN A 410 -11.62 -16.86 33.78
N ILE A 411 -11.84 -16.18 32.65
CA ILE A 411 -12.02 -14.72 32.59
C ILE A 411 -13.27 -14.32 33.38
N CYS A 412 -14.38 -15.03 33.24
CA CYS A 412 -15.62 -14.80 33.98
C CYS A 412 -15.46 -15.04 35.47
N GLY A 413 -14.54 -15.93 35.89
CA GLY A 413 -14.19 -16.15 37.29
C GLY A 413 -13.36 -15.02 37.93
N THR A 414 -12.68 -14.24 37.10
CA THR A 414 -11.82 -13.11 37.53
C THR A 414 -12.55 -11.77 37.43
N PHE A 415 -13.29 -11.55 36.37
CA PHE A 415 -13.91 -10.24 36.04
C PHE A 415 -15.42 -10.33 36.09
N THR A 416 -16.09 -9.17 36.28
CA THR A 416 -17.55 -9.06 36.30
C THR A 416 -18.08 -9.05 34.87
N VAL A 417 -17.98 -10.21 34.19
CA VAL A 417 -18.46 -10.36 32.82
C VAL A 417 -19.99 -10.39 32.79
N ARG A 418 -20.58 -9.50 32.02
CA ARG A 418 -22.02 -9.39 31.83
C ARG A 418 -22.52 -10.28 30.70
N GLU A 419 -21.81 -10.27 29.58
CA GLU A 419 -22.17 -11.01 28.37
C GLU A 419 -20.92 -11.41 27.60
N VAL A 420 -21.02 -12.52 26.87
CA VAL A 420 -20.03 -13.00 25.88
C VAL A 420 -20.70 -12.99 24.52
N VAL A 421 -20.10 -12.28 23.57
CA VAL A 421 -20.67 -12.02 22.24
C VAL A 421 -19.82 -12.65 21.15
N PHE A 422 -20.42 -13.41 20.24
CA PHE A 422 -19.72 -14.07 19.15
C PHE A 422 -20.62 -14.37 17.93
N ASP A 423 -19.98 -14.69 16.78
CA ASP A 423 -20.68 -15.15 15.59
C ASP A 423 -21.26 -16.57 15.79
N PRO A 424 -22.53 -16.81 15.45
CA PRO A 424 -23.16 -18.11 15.65
C PRO A 424 -22.57 -19.25 14.79
N SER A 425 -21.88 -18.92 13.71
CA SER A 425 -21.47 -19.92 12.70
C SER A 425 -20.46 -20.95 13.18
N LEU A 426 -19.72 -20.66 14.26
CA LEU A 426 -18.67 -21.55 14.82
C LEU A 426 -18.87 -21.93 16.28
N ALA A 427 -19.89 -21.41 16.92
CA ALA A 427 -19.98 -21.35 18.37
C ALA A 427 -20.81 -22.45 19.02
N GLY A 428 -21.39 -23.39 18.30
CA GLY A 428 -22.33 -24.39 18.85
C GLY A 428 -21.85 -25.12 20.12
N PRO A 429 -20.73 -25.85 20.08
CA PRO A 429 -20.21 -26.55 21.26
C PRO A 429 -19.75 -25.58 22.37
N LEU A 430 -19.07 -24.50 22.01
CA LEU A 430 -18.59 -23.47 22.93
C LEU A 430 -19.76 -22.83 23.68
N MET A 431 -20.84 -22.47 22.98
CA MET A 431 -22.02 -21.85 23.55
C MET A 431 -22.68 -22.74 24.60
N SER A 432 -22.88 -24.02 24.31
CA SER A 432 -23.50 -24.96 25.26
C SER A 432 -22.69 -25.03 26.56
N LYS A 433 -21.37 -25.13 26.47
CA LYS A 433 -20.50 -25.17 27.64
C LYS A 433 -20.55 -23.89 28.48
N LEU A 434 -20.61 -22.71 27.84
CA LEU A 434 -20.73 -21.43 28.54
C LEU A 434 -22.08 -21.28 29.26
N ILE A 435 -23.19 -21.68 28.60
CA ILE A 435 -24.52 -21.66 29.18
C ILE A 435 -24.60 -22.60 30.40
N ASP A 436 -24.03 -23.79 30.30
CA ASP A 436 -23.99 -24.77 31.41
C ASP A 436 -23.24 -24.21 32.62
N HIS A 437 -22.31 -23.28 32.42
CA HIS A 437 -21.63 -22.53 33.51
C HIS A 437 -22.35 -21.25 33.95
N GLY A 438 -23.56 -21.00 33.45
CA GLY A 438 -24.38 -19.83 33.83
C GLY A 438 -23.91 -18.50 33.21
N ILE A 439 -23.09 -18.55 32.13
CA ILE A 439 -22.60 -17.38 31.45
C ILE A 439 -23.62 -16.92 30.41
N THR A 440 -23.97 -15.64 30.43
CA THR A 440 -24.87 -15.05 29.42
C THR A 440 -24.13 -14.92 28.10
N VAL A 441 -24.68 -15.55 27.05
CA VAL A 441 -24.11 -15.53 25.71
C VAL A 441 -25.04 -14.83 24.73
N LEU A 442 -24.49 -14.05 23.82
CA LEU A 442 -25.20 -13.34 22.76
C LEU A 442 -24.59 -13.69 21.41
N GLN A 443 -25.45 -14.02 20.43
CA GLN A 443 -25.03 -14.31 19.07
C GLN A 443 -25.25 -13.07 18.20
N VAL A 444 -24.19 -12.61 17.53
CA VAL A 444 -24.25 -11.50 16.56
C VAL A 444 -23.65 -11.99 15.25
N PRO A 445 -24.48 -12.25 14.21
CA PRO A 445 -23.99 -12.67 12.91
C PRO A 445 -23.06 -11.62 12.29
N GLN A 446 -21.93 -12.06 11.71
CA GLN A 446 -20.98 -11.16 11.04
C GLN A 446 -21.46 -10.74 9.64
N THR A 447 -22.70 -10.27 9.54
CA THR A 447 -23.27 -9.67 8.32
C THR A 447 -23.17 -8.15 8.37
N ALA A 448 -23.23 -7.48 7.21
CA ALA A 448 -23.17 -6.04 7.13
C ALA A 448 -24.19 -5.35 8.04
N LYS A 449 -25.43 -5.85 8.09
CA LYS A 449 -26.52 -5.32 8.91
C LYS A 449 -26.17 -5.35 10.41
N HIS A 450 -25.67 -6.47 10.91
CA HIS A 450 -25.40 -6.66 12.32
C HIS A 450 -24.06 -6.03 12.79
N MET A 451 -23.10 -5.87 11.88
CA MET A 451 -21.78 -5.32 12.20
C MET A 451 -21.68 -3.80 12.03
N HIS A 452 -22.66 -3.16 11.36
CA HIS A 452 -22.66 -1.71 11.16
C HIS A 452 -22.60 -0.94 12.50
N GLY A 453 -23.54 -1.21 13.39
CA GLY A 453 -23.58 -0.58 14.73
C GLY A 453 -22.30 -0.81 15.54
N PRO A 454 -21.85 -2.05 15.73
CA PRO A 454 -20.57 -2.36 16.39
C PRO A 454 -19.37 -1.60 15.83
N ILE A 455 -19.26 -1.48 14.50
CA ILE A 455 -18.16 -0.73 13.86
C ILE A 455 -18.26 0.76 14.19
N CYS A 456 -19.44 1.35 14.04
CA CYS A 456 -19.66 2.79 14.31
C CYS A 456 -19.42 3.14 15.78
N ASP A 457 -19.81 2.27 16.72
CA ASP A 457 -19.58 2.49 18.15
C ASP A 457 -18.09 2.40 18.50
N LEU A 458 -17.37 1.45 17.96
CA LEU A 458 -15.91 1.36 18.13
C LEU A 458 -15.23 2.63 17.59
N GLU A 459 -15.56 3.06 16.37
CA GLU A 459 -15.05 4.31 15.79
C GLU A 459 -15.37 5.53 16.70
N ARG A 460 -16.59 5.61 17.21
CA ARG A 460 -17.02 6.72 18.07
C ARG A 460 -16.26 6.77 19.39
N ILE A 461 -15.98 5.62 20.01
CA ILE A 461 -15.22 5.55 21.26
C ILE A 461 -13.76 5.93 21.03
N VAL A 462 -13.12 5.45 19.95
CA VAL A 462 -11.73 5.78 19.64
C VAL A 462 -11.60 7.25 19.25
N ASN A 463 -12.39 7.73 18.28
CA ASN A 463 -12.33 9.12 17.82
C ASN A 463 -12.75 10.12 18.92
N GLY A 464 -13.63 9.71 19.84
CA GLY A 464 -13.99 10.46 21.04
C GLY A 464 -12.91 10.45 22.14
N ARG A 465 -11.76 9.80 21.91
CA ARG A 465 -10.66 9.64 22.89
C ARG A 465 -11.10 9.03 24.22
N ARG A 466 -12.06 8.10 24.16
CA ARG A 466 -12.60 7.40 25.33
C ARG A 466 -12.10 5.97 25.46
N ILE A 467 -11.22 5.52 24.56
CA ILE A 467 -10.55 4.22 24.66
C ILE A 467 -9.32 4.30 25.57
N ARG A 468 -9.08 3.26 26.38
CA ARG A 468 -7.88 3.07 27.18
C ARG A 468 -7.36 1.64 26.96
N HIS A 469 -6.04 1.47 26.80
CA HIS A 469 -5.43 0.16 26.53
C HIS A 469 -3.95 0.10 26.93
N GLY A 470 -3.42 -1.11 27.08
CA GLY A 470 -2.01 -1.37 27.39
C GLY A 470 -1.09 -1.52 26.18
N ALA A 471 -1.43 -0.93 25.02
CA ALA A 471 -0.65 -0.97 23.77
C ALA A 471 -0.32 -2.39 23.27
N HIS A 472 -1.28 -3.31 23.29
CA HIS A 472 -1.07 -4.69 22.83
C HIS A 472 -0.75 -4.72 21.32
N PRO A 473 0.46 -5.21 20.91
CA PRO A 473 0.93 -5.05 19.54
C PRO A 473 0.10 -5.83 18.50
N ILE A 474 -0.44 -7.00 18.87
CA ILE A 474 -1.28 -7.79 17.96
C ILE A 474 -2.60 -7.06 17.72
N LEU A 475 -3.25 -6.52 18.76
CA LEU A 475 -4.50 -5.76 18.59
C LEU A 475 -4.29 -4.52 17.74
N ARG A 476 -3.19 -3.79 17.99
CA ARG A 476 -2.82 -2.62 17.18
C ARG A 476 -2.64 -2.99 15.71
N ASN A 477 -1.94 -4.10 15.42
CA ASN A 477 -1.75 -4.60 14.06
C ASN A 477 -3.09 -4.98 13.39
N HIS A 478 -4.02 -5.61 14.15
CA HIS A 478 -5.35 -5.94 13.62
C HIS A 478 -6.16 -4.69 13.27
N PHE A 479 -6.13 -3.63 14.08
CA PHE A 479 -6.78 -2.36 13.73
C PHE A 479 -6.16 -1.69 12.48
N GLU A 480 -4.84 -1.73 12.36
CA GLU A 480 -4.12 -1.20 11.21
C GLU A 480 -4.42 -1.96 9.90
N SER A 481 -4.78 -3.25 10.03
CA SER A 481 -5.14 -4.15 8.93
C SER A 481 -6.59 -4.03 8.45
N VAL A 482 -7.45 -3.30 9.17
CA VAL A 482 -8.86 -3.12 8.78
C VAL A 482 -9.00 -2.16 7.61
N VAL A 483 -9.81 -2.57 6.65
CA VAL A 483 -10.33 -1.74 5.56
C VAL A 483 -11.82 -1.51 5.80
N VAL A 484 -12.24 -0.25 5.94
CA VAL A 484 -13.66 0.09 6.12
C VAL A 484 -14.25 0.58 4.81
N LYS A 485 -15.39 0.00 4.43
CA LYS A 485 -16.26 0.58 3.41
C LYS A 485 -17.38 1.35 4.14
N ARG A 486 -17.29 2.68 4.13
CA ARG A 486 -18.28 3.53 4.82
C ARG A 486 -19.55 3.67 4.02
N ALA A 487 -20.66 3.76 4.74
CA ALA A 487 -21.94 4.18 4.18
C ALA A 487 -21.84 5.61 3.61
N THR A 488 -22.21 5.79 2.35
CA THR A 488 -22.27 7.09 1.65
C THR A 488 -23.70 7.60 1.52
N SER A 489 -24.69 6.78 1.88
CA SER A 489 -26.11 7.09 1.89
C SER A 489 -26.81 6.37 3.05
N ALA A 490 -28.00 6.80 3.42
CA ALA A 490 -28.80 6.18 4.49
C ALA A 490 -29.19 4.72 4.22
N SER A 491 -29.10 4.26 2.97
CA SER A 491 -29.38 2.87 2.58
C SER A 491 -28.14 1.96 2.57
N GLU A 492 -26.95 2.52 2.78
CA GLU A 492 -25.69 1.77 2.80
C GLU A 492 -25.24 1.51 4.23
N LEU A 493 -24.52 0.42 4.43
CA LEU A 493 -24.01 -0.02 5.72
C LEU A 493 -22.48 0.06 5.74
N THR A 494 -21.93 0.56 6.84
CA THR A 494 -20.50 0.51 7.08
C THR A 494 -20.07 -0.92 7.36
N THR A 495 -19.06 -1.40 6.64
CA THR A 495 -18.53 -2.75 6.79
C THR A 495 -17.02 -2.69 6.97
N MET A 496 -16.44 -3.66 7.69
CA MET A 496 -15.00 -3.83 7.79
C MET A 496 -14.57 -5.14 7.15
N HIS A 497 -13.43 -5.10 6.48
CA HIS A 497 -12.88 -6.20 5.71
C HIS A 497 -11.40 -6.37 6.03
N LYS A 498 -10.89 -7.57 5.84
CA LYS A 498 -9.44 -7.82 5.78
C LYS A 498 -8.86 -7.06 4.59
N GLY A 499 -7.70 -6.43 4.74
CA GLY A 499 -6.87 -6.05 3.60
C GLY A 499 -6.49 -7.30 2.78
N THR A 500 -5.91 -7.09 1.60
CA THR A 500 -5.67 -8.17 0.62
C THR A 500 -4.52 -9.11 0.97
N ARG A 501 -3.74 -8.85 2.03
CA ARG A 501 -2.66 -9.74 2.51
C ARG A 501 -3.21 -10.99 3.18
N HIS A 502 -2.57 -12.12 2.92
CA HIS A 502 -2.76 -13.32 3.75
C HIS A 502 -2.41 -13.08 5.22
N SER A 503 -1.49 -12.14 5.52
CA SER A 503 -1.07 -11.74 6.85
C SER A 503 -1.99 -10.73 7.54
N ASN A 504 -3.01 -10.19 6.86
CA ASN A 504 -3.93 -9.23 7.45
C ASN A 504 -5.01 -9.95 8.25
N HIS A 505 -4.79 -9.99 9.55
CA HIS A 505 -5.78 -10.47 10.50
C HIS A 505 -6.55 -9.29 11.08
N ILE A 506 -7.87 -9.43 11.22
CA ILE A 506 -8.76 -8.42 11.81
C ILE A 506 -9.60 -8.97 12.96
N ASP A 507 -9.36 -10.21 13.36
CA ASP A 507 -10.14 -10.93 14.37
C ASP A 507 -10.22 -10.14 15.68
N GLY A 508 -9.12 -9.53 16.12
CA GLY A 508 -9.11 -8.64 17.29
C GLY A 508 -9.94 -7.36 17.10
N ALA A 509 -10.02 -6.84 15.88
CA ALA A 509 -10.85 -5.67 15.58
C ALA A 509 -12.35 -6.04 15.59
N VAL A 510 -12.71 -7.19 15.01
CA VAL A 510 -14.08 -7.73 15.05
C VAL A 510 -14.51 -7.98 16.50
N ALA A 511 -13.70 -8.70 17.28
CA ALA A 511 -13.96 -8.97 18.68
C ALA A 511 -14.07 -7.66 19.50
N SER A 512 -13.21 -6.64 19.22
CA SER A 512 -13.29 -5.34 19.88
C SER A 512 -14.59 -4.61 19.57
N ALA A 513 -15.02 -4.63 18.29
CA ALA A 513 -16.26 -3.99 17.88
C ALA A 513 -17.47 -4.59 18.63
N LEU A 514 -17.53 -5.93 18.72
CA LEU A 514 -18.59 -6.63 19.45
C LEU A 514 -18.58 -6.31 20.95
N ALA A 515 -17.40 -6.36 21.59
CA ALA A 515 -17.27 -6.07 23.02
C ALA A 515 -17.63 -4.61 23.36
N VAL A 516 -17.11 -3.64 22.58
CA VAL A 516 -17.35 -2.22 22.80
C VAL A 516 -18.82 -1.86 22.56
N PHE A 517 -19.43 -2.43 21.51
CA PHE A 517 -20.86 -2.24 21.22
C PHE A 517 -21.72 -2.58 22.42
N ARG A 518 -21.47 -3.73 23.08
CA ARG A 518 -22.23 -4.13 24.27
C ARG A 518 -21.89 -3.30 25.49
N ALA A 519 -20.64 -2.90 25.65
CA ALA A 519 -20.21 -2.02 26.74
C ALA A 519 -20.83 -0.63 26.67
N VAL A 520 -21.17 -0.14 25.47
CA VAL A 520 -21.76 1.18 25.24
C VAL A 520 -23.28 1.14 25.30
N ALA A 521 -23.92 0.03 24.93
CA ALA A 521 -25.37 -0.11 24.98
C ALA A 521 -25.88 0.19 26.40
N ASN A 522 -26.80 1.12 26.52
CA ASN A 522 -27.39 1.48 27.80
C ASN A 522 -28.11 0.27 28.42
N ASP A 523 -28.14 0.22 29.77
CA ASP A 523 -28.85 -0.76 30.62
C ASP A 523 -30.38 -0.82 30.41
N ASN A 524 -30.86 -0.63 29.20
CA ASN A 524 -32.24 -1.00 28.91
C ASN A 524 -32.30 -2.52 28.89
N LYS A 525 -32.91 -3.07 29.91
CA LYS A 525 -33.07 -4.47 30.30
C LYS A 525 -33.78 -5.39 29.30
N ARG A 526 -33.73 -5.08 28.01
CA ARG A 526 -34.20 -5.99 26.95
C ARG A 526 -33.02 -6.68 26.31
N SER A 527 -32.98 -7.99 26.41
CA SER A 527 -32.11 -8.84 25.59
C SER A 527 -32.47 -8.59 24.12
N ILE A 528 -31.45 -8.57 23.22
CA ILE A 528 -31.71 -8.55 21.77
C ILE A 528 -32.56 -9.76 21.34
N TYR A 529 -32.58 -10.85 22.11
CA TYR A 529 -33.46 -12.01 21.91
C TYR A 529 -34.94 -11.76 22.25
N ASP A 530 -35.26 -10.68 23.01
CA ASP A 530 -36.61 -10.27 23.31
C ASP A 530 -37.15 -9.25 22.31
N LEU A 531 -36.34 -8.90 21.29
CA LEU A 531 -36.72 -8.02 20.21
C LEU A 531 -37.21 -8.84 19.03
N ASP A 532 -38.40 -8.54 18.54
CA ASP A 532 -38.84 -8.98 17.24
C ASP A 532 -38.06 -8.25 16.11
N ASP A 533 -38.24 -8.66 14.88
CA ASP A 533 -37.52 -8.07 13.74
C ASP A 533 -37.76 -6.57 13.59
N GLU A 534 -38.94 -6.05 14.03
CA GLU A 534 -39.29 -4.63 13.99
C GLU A 534 -38.58 -3.83 15.11
N ASP A 535 -38.50 -4.37 16.32
CA ASP A 535 -37.79 -3.75 17.45
C ASP A 535 -36.25 -3.81 17.23
N PHE A 536 -35.77 -4.84 16.58
CA PHE A 536 -34.35 -4.96 16.18
C PHE A 536 -33.99 -3.88 15.14
N ASP A 537 -34.83 -3.66 14.14
CA ASP A 537 -34.63 -2.64 13.12
C ASP A 537 -34.70 -1.21 13.71
N ARG A 538 -35.57 -0.94 14.67
CA ARG A 538 -35.64 0.35 15.38
C ARG A 538 -34.40 0.68 16.20
N LEU A 539 -33.77 -0.32 16.84
CA LEU A 539 -32.52 -0.11 17.61
C LEU A 539 -31.37 0.39 16.72
N PHE A 540 -31.40 0.09 15.44
CA PHE A 540 -30.41 0.57 14.46
C PHE A 540 -30.84 1.88 13.78
N GLU A 541 -32.10 2.21 13.73
CA GLU A 541 -32.61 3.50 13.23
C GLU A 541 -32.39 4.65 14.22
N GLU A 542 -32.48 4.38 15.54
CA GLU A 542 -32.21 5.39 16.58
C GLU A 542 -30.72 5.66 16.82
N ALA A 543 -29.84 4.78 16.32
CA ALA A 543 -28.38 4.89 16.44
C ALA A 543 -27.70 5.50 15.19
N ALA A 544 -28.47 5.79 14.14
CA ALA A 544 -28.03 6.43 12.90
C ALA A 544 -28.38 7.94 12.90
#